data_2572cea20ce6b41f4022fbade5f6cfc3
#
_entry.id   2572cea20ce6b41f4022fbade5f6cfc3
#
_cell.length_a   1.000
_cell.length_b   1.000
_cell.length_c   1.000
_cell.angle_alpha   90.00
_cell.angle_beta   90.00
_cell.angle_gamma   90.00
#
_symmetry.space_group_name_H-M   'P 1'
#
loop_
_entity.id
_entity.type
_entity.pdbx_description
1 polymer ?
#
loop_
_entity_poly.entity_id
_entity_poly.type
_entity_poly.pdbx_seq_one_letter_code
_entity_poly.pdbx_strand_id
1 'polypeptide(L)'
;MHFPGWAQVLDFLHLLVHLYAAATAAYRQDAKAAWGMYERWLRWAWAGEVKELLAGLEAECRRLGKPPPGASPSDPRRIVSRTLEYIKTNQHRMDYACYRREGLPITSAPVESLIKQFNQRVKGTEKFWNQGGAESVLQVRAAYLSEDDRSESFHQARPRGQAVGRNRKKLAA
;
A
#
# COMPACT_ATOMS: atom_id res chain seq x y z
N MET A 1 2.55 -17.33 4.63
CA MET A 1 2.53 -17.85 3.26
C MET A 1 3.72 -17.26 2.53
N HIS A 2 4.60 -18.07 1.97
CA HIS A 2 5.81 -17.60 1.28
C HIS A 2 5.63 -17.84 -0.22
N PHE A 3 5.88 -16.82 -1.02
CA PHE A 3 5.78 -16.89 -2.49
C PHE A 3 7.19 -16.86 -3.08
N PRO A 4 7.84 -18.02 -3.28
CA PRO A 4 9.17 -18.07 -3.89
C PRO A 4 9.11 -17.54 -5.33
N GLY A 5 10.09 -16.72 -5.69
CA GLY A 5 10.16 -16.10 -7.03
C GLY A 5 9.40 -14.78 -7.20
N TRP A 6 8.71 -14.28 -6.15
CA TRP A 6 8.05 -12.99 -6.20
C TRP A 6 8.98 -11.87 -5.73
N ALA A 7 9.01 -10.78 -6.46
CA ALA A 7 9.72 -9.57 -6.03
C ALA A 7 9.01 -8.95 -4.82
N GLN A 8 9.77 -8.75 -3.74
CA GLN A 8 9.27 -8.04 -2.57
C GLN A 8 9.58 -6.56 -2.73
N VAL A 9 8.56 -5.73 -2.85
CA VAL A 9 8.69 -4.29 -3.00
C VAL A 9 8.22 -3.60 -1.72
N LEU A 10 9.05 -2.72 -1.16
CA LEU A 10 8.61 -1.82 -0.09
C LEU A 10 7.72 -0.74 -0.72
N ASP A 11 6.53 -0.50 -0.16
CA ASP A 11 5.64 0.54 -0.65
C ASP A 11 6.32 1.90 -0.64
N PHE A 12 6.43 2.51 -1.83
CA PHE A 12 7.16 3.77 -2.01
C PHE A 12 6.48 4.94 -1.28
N LEU A 13 5.15 4.99 -1.25
CA LEU A 13 4.43 6.06 -0.55
C LEU A 13 4.62 5.95 0.96
N HIS A 14 4.62 4.74 1.52
CA HIS A 14 4.93 4.52 2.94
C HIS A 14 6.36 4.95 3.28
N LEU A 15 7.33 4.63 2.41
CA LEU A 15 8.69 5.13 2.58
C LEU A 15 8.73 6.65 2.62
N LEU A 16 8.04 7.33 1.68
CA LEU A 16 8.01 8.80 1.63
C LEU A 16 7.43 9.42 2.91
N VAL A 17 6.41 8.80 3.51
CA VAL A 17 5.85 9.24 4.80
C VAL A 17 6.91 9.19 5.91
N HIS A 18 7.69 8.11 5.97
CA HIS A 18 8.78 7.99 6.95
C HIS A 18 9.88 9.02 6.72
N LEU A 19 10.29 9.25 5.46
CA LEU A 19 11.31 10.24 5.11
C LEU A 19 10.85 11.67 5.44
N TYR A 20 9.60 12.00 5.13
CA TYR A 20 9.01 13.31 5.44
C TYR A 20 8.94 13.54 6.95
N ALA A 21 8.49 12.57 7.72
CA ALA A 21 8.44 12.65 9.17
C ALA A 21 9.84 12.85 9.79
N ALA A 22 10.85 12.15 9.27
CA ALA A 22 12.23 12.28 9.73
C ALA A 22 12.81 13.66 9.39
N ALA A 23 12.61 14.16 8.16
CA ALA A 23 13.10 15.49 7.76
C ALA A 23 12.43 16.60 8.57
N THR A 24 11.11 16.55 8.73
CA THR A 24 10.36 17.53 9.54
C THR A 24 10.77 17.49 11.01
N ALA A 25 11.03 16.31 11.55
CA ALA A 25 11.51 16.18 12.92
C ALA A 25 12.92 16.72 13.11
N ALA A 26 13.82 16.48 12.14
CA ALA A 26 15.21 16.92 12.19
C ALA A 26 15.37 18.46 12.08
N TYR A 27 14.44 19.13 11.37
CA TYR A 27 14.48 20.56 11.04
C TYR A 27 13.19 21.28 11.47
N ARG A 28 12.72 21.05 12.71
CA ARG A 28 11.42 21.55 13.22
C ARG A 28 11.19 23.05 13.06
N GLN A 29 12.24 23.86 13.12
CA GLN A 29 12.16 25.33 13.08
C GLN A 29 12.47 25.90 11.70
N ASP A 30 12.86 25.05 10.75
CA ASP A 30 13.21 25.47 9.39
C ASP A 30 12.52 24.56 8.35
N ALA A 31 11.32 24.97 7.96
CA ALA A 31 10.52 24.25 6.99
C ALA A 31 11.20 24.14 5.61
N LYS A 32 12.04 25.15 5.24
CA LYS A 32 12.77 25.12 3.98
C LYS A 32 13.89 24.08 4.01
N ALA A 33 14.65 24.02 5.11
CA ALA A 33 15.68 23.00 5.30
C ALA A 33 15.05 21.59 5.39
N ALA A 34 13.93 21.44 6.11
CA ALA A 34 13.19 20.18 6.18
C ALA A 34 12.77 19.68 4.78
N TRP A 35 12.20 20.57 3.96
CA TRP A 35 11.79 20.25 2.60
C TRP A 35 12.98 19.87 1.71
N GLY A 36 14.06 20.65 1.74
CA GLY A 36 15.26 20.36 0.96
C GLY A 36 15.91 19.03 1.32
N MET A 37 15.88 18.65 2.61
CA MET A 37 16.37 17.36 3.06
C MET A 37 15.46 16.22 2.60
N TYR A 38 14.13 16.36 2.76
CA TYR A 38 13.15 15.41 2.27
C TYR A 38 13.29 15.18 0.76
N GLU A 39 13.37 16.25 -0.03
CA GLU A 39 13.52 16.18 -1.48
C GLU A 39 14.80 15.44 -1.89
N ARG A 40 15.90 15.66 -1.20
CA ARG A 40 17.16 14.95 -1.43
C ARG A 40 17.01 13.45 -1.16
N TRP A 41 16.43 13.08 -0.04
CA TRP A 41 16.19 11.67 0.32
C TRP A 41 15.21 11.00 -0.63
N LEU A 42 14.17 11.69 -1.05
CA LEU A 42 13.22 11.20 -2.07
C LEU A 42 13.94 10.90 -3.39
N ARG A 43 14.81 11.81 -3.85
CA ARG A 43 15.58 11.61 -5.09
C ARG A 43 16.48 10.38 -5.01
N TRP A 44 17.19 10.18 -3.91
CA TRP A 44 18.01 9.00 -3.70
C TRP A 44 17.16 7.72 -3.67
N ALA A 45 16.06 7.72 -2.96
CA ALA A 45 15.14 6.58 -2.95
C ALA A 45 14.61 6.27 -4.36
N TRP A 46 14.18 7.30 -5.10
CA TRP A 46 13.68 7.16 -6.47
C TRP A 46 14.71 6.62 -7.45
N ALA A 47 15.96 7.03 -7.32
CA ALA A 47 17.08 6.59 -8.14
C ALA A 47 17.58 5.18 -7.77
N GLY A 48 17.15 4.62 -6.62
CA GLY A 48 17.67 3.37 -6.09
C GLY A 48 19.01 3.52 -5.36
N GLU A 49 19.40 4.74 -5.05
CA GLU A 49 20.63 5.10 -4.33
C GLU A 49 20.44 4.91 -2.81
N VAL A 50 20.18 3.65 -2.42
CA VAL A 50 19.84 3.30 -1.02
C VAL A 50 21.02 3.55 -0.08
N LYS A 51 22.25 3.39 -0.54
CA LYS A 51 23.46 3.62 0.26
C LYS A 51 23.59 5.11 0.63
N GLU A 52 23.35 6.01 -0.31
CA GLU A 52 23.36 7.45 -0.13
C GLU A 52 22.25 7.91 0.83
N LEU A 53 21.07 7.32 0.69
CA LEU A 53 19.94 7.55 1.59
C LEU A 53 20.28 7.15 3.03
N LEU A 54 20.86 5.96 3.22
CA LEU A 54 21.28 5.47 4.53
C LEU A 54 22.37 6.37 5.13
N ALA A 55 23.38 6.72 4.34
CA ALA A 55 24.46 7.61 4.78
C ALA A 55 23.93 8.99 5.20
N GLY A 56 22.96 9.53 4.46
CA GLY A 56 22.30 10.80 4.79
C GLY A 56 21.54 10.73 6.13
N LEU A 57 20.76 9.67 6.35
CA LEU A 57 20.04 9.46 7.61
C LEU A 57 20.99 9.22 8.79
N GLU A 58 22.09 8.49 8.58
CA GLU A 58 23.12 8.29 9.60
C GLU A 58 23.81 9.60 9.99
N ALA A 59 24.05 10.49 9.02
CA ALA A 59 24.59 11.82 9.29
C ALA A 59 23.63 12.64 10.18
N GLU A 60 22.32 12.59 9.90
CA GLU A 60 21.33 13.26 10.73
C GLU A 60 21.21 12.64 12.13
N CYS A 61 21.28 11.32 12.26
CA CYS A 61 21.34 10.65 13.55
C CYS A 61 22.56 11.11 14.37
N ARG A 62 23.74 11.24 13.73
CA ARG A 62 24.95 11.75 14.39
C ARG A 62 24.81 13.21 14.83
N ARG A 63 24.22 14.05 13.96
CA ARG A 63 24.00 15.49 14.25
C ARG A 63 23.05 15.70 15.44
N LEU A 64 21.96 14.91 15.50
CA LEU A 64 20.95 15.03 16.55
C LEU A 64 21.36 14.35 17.87
N GLY A 65 22.26 13.37 17.81
CA GLY A 65 22.64 12.53 18.94
C GLY A 65 21.65 11.38 19.22
N LYS A 66 22.00 10.53 20.18
CA LYS A 66 21.16 9.40 20.59
C LYS A 66 19.91 9.87 21.34
N PRO A 67 18.74 9.25 21.11
CA PRO A 67 17.58 9.51 21.94
C PRO A 67 17.82 9.08 23.39
N PRO A 68 17.45 9.90 24.38
CA PRO A 68 17.58 9.51 25.79
C PRO A 68 16.66 8.34 26.13
N PRO A 69 16.99 7.56 27.18
CA PRO A 69 16.08 6.55 27.71
C PRO A 69 14.72 7.16 28.02
N GLY A 70 13.62 6.51 27.57
CA GLY A 70 12.28 7.03 27.76
C GLY A 70 11.88 8.22 26.88
N ALA A 71 12.65 8.57 25.87
CA ALA A 71 12.31 9.65 24.94
C ALA A 71 10.87 9.51 24.41
N SER A 72 10.16 10.65 24.29
CA SER A 72 8.83 10.70 23.71
C SER A 72 8.81 10.09 22.29
N PRO A 73 7.71 9.48 21.83
CA PRO A 73 7.53 9.10 20.43
C PRO A 73 7.73 10.25 19.45
N SER A 74 7.51 11.49 19.89
CA SER A 74 7.68 12.71 19.11
C SER A 74 9.08 13.33 19.20
N ASP A 75 10.03 12.71 19.92
CA ASP A 75 11.43 13.19 19.98
C ASP A 75 12.10 13.06 18.59
N PRO A 76 12.70 14.14 18.06
CA PRO A 76 13.34 14.12 16.75
C PRO A 76 14.38 13.02 16.59
N ARG A 77 15.21 12.81 17.61
CA ARG A 77 16.26 11.77 17.61
C ARG A 77 15.66 10.39 17.48
N ARG A 78 14.53 10.14 18.17
CA ARG A 78 13.81 8.87 18.09
C ARG A 78 13.15 8.65 16.73
N ILE A 79 12.54 9.69 16.15
CA ILE A 79 11.90 9.61 14.83
C ILE A 79 12.95 9.30 13.77
N VAL A 80 14.06 10.03 13.72
CA VAL A 80 15.12 9.84 12.71
C VAL A 80 15.79 8.47 12.88
N SER A 81 16.10 8.06 14.10
CA SER A 81 16.69 6.75 14.39
C SER A 81 15.78 5.59 13.96
N ARG A 82 14.48 5.68 14.25
CA ARG A 82 13.51 4.66 13.80
C ARG A 82 13.38 4.60 12.29
N THR A 83 13.41 5.74 11.63
CA THR A 83 13.39 5.79 10.16
C THR A 83 14.64 5.13 9.58
N LEU A 84 15.80 5.39 10.15
CA LEU A 84 17.05 4.74 9.74
C LEU A 84 16.97 3.20 9.92
N GLU A 85 16.50 2.72 11.06
CA GLU A 85 16.33 1.28 11.33
C GLU A 85 15.32 0.65 10.36
N TYR A 86 14.20 1.33 10.12
CA TYR A 86 13.19 0.87 9.18
C TYR A 86 13.76 0.68 7.77
N ILE A 87 14.55 1.64 7.29
CA ILE A 87 15.17 1.58 5.96
C ILE A 87 16.26 0.50 5.93
N LYS A 88 17.11 0.40 6.95
CA LYS A 88 18.12 -0.66 7.07
C LYS A 88 17.50 -2.07 6.97
N THR A 89 16.39 -2.28 7.65
CA THR A 89 15.70 -3.57 7.64
C THR A 89 15.09 -3.89 6.27
N ASN A 90 14.63 -2.87 5.54
CA ASN A 90 13.90 -3.05 4.29
C ASN A 90 14.71 -2.72 3.03
N GLN A 91 16.01 -2.37 3.14
CA GLN A 91 16.82 -1.92 2.01
C GLN A 91 16.83 -2.88 0.80
N HIS A 92 16.72 -4.18 1.05
CA HIS A 92 16.69 -5.22 0.02
C HIS A 92 15.40 -5.20 -0.83
N ARG A 93 14.40 -4.36 -0.46
CA ARG A 93 13.11 -4.20 -1.15
C ARG A 93 12.97 -2.82 -1.79
N MET A 94 14.06 -2.08 -1.98
CA MET A 94 14.02 -0.67 -2.33
C MET A 94 14.70 -0.35 -3.67
N ASP A 95 14.90 -1.33 -4.54
CA ASP A 95 15.43 -1.09 -5.90
C ASP A 95 14.33 -0.55 -6.84
N TYR A 96 13.81 0.63 -6.49
CA TYR A 96 12.71 1.23 -7.26
C TYR A 96 13.09 1.57 -8.70
N ALA A 97 14.35 1.82 -8.99
CA ALA A 97 14.81 2.06 -10.35
C ALA A 97 14.69 0.79 -11.21
N CYS A 98 15.06 -0.36 -10.66
CA CYS A 98 14.88 -1.65 -11.32
C CYS A 98 13.39 -2.01 -11.45
N TYR A 99 12.62 -1.93 -10.36
CA TYR A 99 11.19 -2.26 -10.37
C TYR A 99 10.41 -1.48 -11.42
N ARG A 100 10.69 -0.19 -11.57
CA ARG A 100 10.05 0.65 -12.59
C ARG A 100 10.43 0.24 -14.01
N ARG A 101 11.69 -0.15 -14.25
CA ARG A 101 12.12 -0.65 -15.57
C ARG A 101 11.45 -1.97 -15.93
N GLU A 102 11.17 -2.79 -14.93
CA GLU A 102 10.48 -4.08 -15.08
C GLU A 102 8.95 -3.93 -15.09
N GLY A 103 8.41 -2.72 -14.98
CA GLY A 103 6.97 -2.46 -14.95
C GLY A 103 6.27 -2.94 -13.68
N LEU A 104 7.03 -3.21 -12.61
CA LEU A 104 6.46 -3.64 -11.33
C LEU A 104 5.81 -2.46 -10.58
N PRO A 105 4.65 -2.68 -9.93
CA PRO A 105 4.04 -1.67 -9.09
C PRO A 105 4.91 -1.39 -7.87
N ILE A 106 5.26 -0.12 -7.65
CA ILE A 106 6.06 0.31 -6.49
C ILE A 106 5.23 0.83 -5.33
N THR A 107 3.91 0.86 -5.46
CA THR A 107 2.97 1.28 -4.41
C THR A 107 1.82 0.29 -4.26
N SER A 108 1.20 0.26 -3.08
CA SER A 108 -0.01 -0.52 -2.81
C SER A 108 -1.30 0.16 -3.30
N ALA A 109 -1.21 1.36 -3.88
CA ALA A 109 -2.38 2.14 -4.31
C ALA A 109 -3.36 1.38 -5.23
N PRO A 110 -2.91 0.58 -6.22
CA PRO A 110 -3.83 -0.24 -7.02
C PRO A 110 -4.59 -1.26 -6.18
N VAL A 111 -3.91 -1.93 -5.23
CA VAL A 111 -4.52 -2.93 -4.34
C VAL A 111 -5.52 -2.27 -3.38
N GLU A 112 -5.17 -1.12 -2.81
CA GLU A 112 -6.07 -0.36 -1.94
C GLU A 112 -7.32 0.13 -2.68
N SER A 113 -7.16 0.60 -3.92
CA SER A 113 -8.27 0.97 -4.80
C SER A 113 -9.19 -0.21 -5.06
N LEU A 114 -8.62 -1.38 -5.36
CA LEU A 114 -9.36 -2.62 -5.58
C LEU A 114 -10.14 -3.02 -4.31
N ILE A 115 -9.50 -3.02 -3.15
CA ILE A 115 -10.14 -3.33 -1.87
C ILE A 115 -11.30 -2.36 -1.58
N LYS A 116 -11.14 -1.07 -1.86
CA LYS A 116 -12.23 -0.09 -1.73
C LYS A 116 -13.42 -0.44 -2.61
N GLN A 117 -13.19 -0.84 -3.86
CA GLN A 117 -14.25 -1.25 -4.78
C GLN A 117 -15.00 -2.51 -4.29
N PHE A 118 -14.28 -3.48 -3.70
CA PHE A 118 -14.91 -4.65 -3.05
C PHE A 118 -15.75 -4.22 -1.86
N ASN A 119 -15.18 -3.42 -0.98
CA ASN A 119 -15.84 -2.96 0.25
C ASN A 119 -17.13 -2.20 -0.02
N GLN A 120 -17.20 -1.37 -1.05
CA GLN A 120 -18.42 -0.64 -1.43
C GLN A 120 -19.62 -1.56 -1.72
N ARG A 121 -19.37 -2.80 -2.15
CA ARG A 121 -20.43 -3.77 -2.45
C ARG A 121 -20.81 -4.64 -1.26
N VAL A 122 -19.87 -4.93 -0.38
CA VAL A 122 -20.06 -5.87 0.73
C VAL A 122 -20.30 -5.17 2.06
N LYS A 123 -19.65 -4.03 2.30
CA LYS A 123 -19.79 -3.25 3.54
C LYS A 123 -20.85 -2.15 3.41
N GLY A 124 -21.61 -1.94 4.47
CA GLY A 124 -22.59 -0.86 4.61
C GLY A 124 -23.62 -1.21 5.68
N THR A 125 -24.19 -0.20 6.33
CA THR A 125 -25.13 -0.35 7.45
C THR A 125 -26.42 -1.09 7.09
N GLU A 126 -26.78 -1.10 5.80
CA GLU A 126 -28.00 -1.75 5.30
C GLU A 126 -27.72 -3.05 4.52
N LYS A 127 -26.50 -3.56 4.59
CA LYS A 127 -26.08 -4.77 3.87
C LYS A 127 -25.86 -5.91 4.83
N PHE A 128 -26.81 -6.83 4.86
CA PHE A 128 -26.74 -8.01 5.69
C PHE A 128 -26.47 -9.23 4.79
N TRP A 129 -25.30 -9.83 4.97
CA TRP A 129 -24.89 -11.01 4.22
C TRP A 129 -24.74 -12.21 5.15
N ASN A 130 -25.22 -13.36 4.73
CA ASN A 130 -24.67 -14.59 5.25
C ASN A 130 -23.32 -14.88 4.58
N GLN A 131 -22.53 -15.78 5.15
CA GLN A 131 -21.19 -16.09 4.65
C GLN A 131 -21.18 -16.48 3.17
N GLY A 132 -22.09 -17.35 2.73
CA GLY A 132 -22.16 -17.80 1.34
C GLY A 132 -22.60 -16.70 0.37
N GLY A 133 -23.49 -15.80 0.81
CA GLY A 133 -23.91 -14.66 0.01
C GLY A 133 -22.81 -13.63 -0.19
N ALA A 134 -22.07 -13.33 0.88
CA ALA A 134 -20.90 -12.42 0.80
C ALA A 134 -19.83 -12.99 -0.14
N GLU A 135 -19.49 -14.26 0.01
CA GLU A 135 -18.51 -14.95 -0.83
C GLU A 135 -18.91 -14.93 -2.30
N SER A 136 -20.18 -15.24 -2.61
CA SER A 136 -20.70 -15.23 -3.99
C SER A 136 -20.58 -13.83 -4.64
N VAL A 137 -20.90 -12.76 -3.89
CA VAL A 137 -20.75 -11.38 -4.38
C VAL A 137 -19.29 -11.02 -4.60
N LEU A 138 -18.39 -11.44 -3.70
CA LEU A 138 -16.96 -11.21 -3.85
C LEU A 138 -16.39 -11.93 -5.07
N GLN A 139 -16.77 -13.18 -5.32
CA GLN A 139 -16.34 -13.95 -6.49
C GLN A 139 -16.80 -13.32 -7.81
N VAL A 140 -18.08 -12.91 -7.89
CA VAL A 140 -18.60 -12.20 -9.09
C VAL A 140 -17.87 -10.88 -9.29
N ARG A 141 -17.60 -10.13 -8.20
CA ARG A 141 -16.90 -8.87 -8.28
C ARG A 141 -15.45 -9.06 -8.68
N ALA A 142 -14.78 -10.09 -8.17
CA ALA A 142 -13.43 -10.44 -8.57
C ALA A 142 -13.36 -10.76 -10.06
N ALA A 143 -14.26 -11.61 -10.57
CA ALA A 143 -14.33 -11.92 -12.00
C ALA A 143 -14.58 -10.68 -12.88
N TYR A 144 -15.42 -9.76 -12.42
CA TYR A 144 -15.72 -8.52 -13.15
C TYR A 144 -14.53 -7.53 -13.17
N LEU A 145 -13.73 -7.50 -12.11
CA LEU A 145 -12.57 -6.61 -11.96
C LEU A 145 -11.26 -7.23 -12.49
N SER A 146 -11.28 -8.53 -12.81
CA SER A 146 -10.15 -9.19 -13.46
C SER A 146 -10.12 -8.86 -14.95
N GLU A 147 -8.96 -8.51 -15.46
CA GLU A 147 -8.73 -8.21 -16.89
C GLU A 147 -8.42 -9.50 -17.69
N ASP A 148 -9.01 -10.65 -17.28
CA ASP A 148 -8.71 -11.98 -17.80
C ASP A 148 -9.90 -12.66 -18.51
N ASP A 149 -10.87 -11.89 -18.97
CA ASP A 149 -12.07 -12.32 -19.71
C ASP A 149 -12.96 -13.38 -19.00
N ARG A 150 -12.69 -13.67 -17.72
CA ARG A 150 -13.50 -14.67 -16.97
C ARG A 150 -14.96 -14.30 -16.88
N SER A 151 -15.26 -13.01 -16.73
CA SER A 151 -16.64 -12.51 -16.67
C SER A 151 -17.36 -12.75 -18.00
N GLU A 152 -16.70 -12.46 -19.10
CA GLU A 152 -17.26 -12.64 -20.44
C GLU A 152 -17.44 -14.13 -20.78
N SER A 153 -16.43 -14.94 -20.50
CA SER A 153 -16.49 -16.41 -20.67
C SER A 153 -17.63 -17.03 -19.87
N PHE A 154 -17.85 -16.57 -18.63
CA PHE A 154 -18.97 -17.02 -17.80
C PHE A 154 -20.32 -16.65 -18.40
N HIS A 155 -20.48 -15.45 -18.94
CA HIS A 155 -21.72 -15.02 -19.58
C HIS A 155 -21.98 -15.73 -20.91
N GLN A 156 -20.94 -16.01 -21.68
CA GLN A 156 -21.05 -16.77 -22.94
C GLN A 156 -21.39 -18.24 -22.73
N ALA A 157 -20.86 -18.86 -21.66
CA ALA A 157 -21.13 -20.25 -21.33
C ALA A 157 -22.56 -20.48 -20.76
N ARG A 158 -23.28 -19.42 -20.39
CA ARG A 158 -24.65 -19.53 -19.88
C ARG A 158 -25.63 -19.89 -21.00
N PRO A 159 -26.42 -20.94 -20.85
CA PRO A 159 -27.46 -21.27 -21.83
C PRO A 159 -28.42 -20.09 -22.00
N ARG A 160 -28.53 -19.55 -23.18
CA ARG A 160 -29.53 -18.53 -23.54
C ARG A 160 -30.90 -19.24 -23.45
N GLY A 161 -31.66 -19.07 -22.35
CA GLY A 161 -33.02 -19.58 -22.33
C GLY A 161 -33.62 -19.99 -21.01
N GLN A 162 -32.93 -20.02 -19.91
CA GLN A 162 -33.59 -20.15 -18.62
C GLN A 162 -33.82 -18.79 -17.97
N ALA A 163 -34.88 -18.10 -18.43
CA ALA A 163 -35.54 -17.11 -17.59
C ALA A 163 -35.94 -17.82 -16.31
N VAL A 164 -35.26 -17.52 -15.19
CA VAL A 164 -35.69 -17.94 -13.87
C VAL A 164 -37.10 -17.35 -13.68
N GLY A 165 -38.11 -18.18 -13.89
CA GLY A 165 -39.50 -17.81 -13.66
C GLY A 165 -39.60 -17.30 -12.23
N ARG A 166 -39.91 -16.00 -12.09
CA ARG A 166 -40.32 -15.43 -10.81
C ARG A 166 -41.56 -16.20 -10.36
N ASN A 167 -41.37 -17.18 -9.49
CA ASN A 167 -42.47 -17.76 -8.73
C ASN A 167 -43.06 -16.66 -7.84
N ARG A 168 -43.92 -15.83 -8.43
CA ARG A 168 -44.86 -15.02 -7.66
C ARG A 168 -45.82 -16.01 -7.01
N LYS A 169 -45.51 -16.48 -5.80
CA LYS A 169 -46.56 -17.02 -4.93
C LYS A 169 -47.57 -15.91 -4.79
N LYS A 170 -48.73 -16.09 -5.43
CA LYS A 170 -49.95 -15.33 -5.13
C LYS A 170 -50.22 -15.54 -3.65
N LEU A 171 -50.05 -14.51 -2.84
CA LEU A 171 -50.70 -14.38 -1.57
C LEU A 171 -52.18 -14.31 -1.88
N ALA A 172 -52.88 -15.46 -1.76
CA ALA A 172 -54.32 -15.50 -1.71
C ALA A 172 -54.77 -14.92 -0.37
N ALA A 173 -55.81 -14.11 -0.42
CA ALA A 173 -56.49 -13.40 0.62
C ALA A 173 -56.82 -14.22 1.86
#